data_935b12e8971c1025c63ca1ae0d2d9119
#
_entry.id   935b12e8971c1025c63ca1ae0d2d9119
#
_cell.length_a   1.000
_cell.length_b   1.000
_cell.length_c   1.000
_cell.angle_alpha   90.00
_cell.angle_beta   90.00
_cell.angle_gamma   90.00
#
_symmetry.space_group_name_H-M   'P 1'
#
loop_
_entity.id
_entity.type
_entity.pdbx_description
1 polymer ?
#
loop_
_entity_poly.entity_id
_entity_poly.type
_entity_poly.pdbx_seq_one_letter_code
_entity_poly.pdbx_strand_id
1 'polypeptide(L)'
;ANIREHCSWIHKDKQEATEKAIVLARAAVAKAILNASLTPGESPVTKRALVIGGGIAGIQTALDIADAGYEVDIVEKTPTIGGRMAQLDKTFPTLDCAACILTPKMVDAAQNEKITLFTYSEVESVSGFVGSFTAKIRKKARYVDTTKCTGCGLCVEKCPSKKALNEFNMNLDHRKAIYIPFAQAVPNKATIDRTQCIKLKTGKCGLCEKVCSAGAIDYQQRDEIVERRYGAVVAATGFKPIDIAALDEFGYSQNPDVVTSLEFERIMNAAGPTKGQLIRPSDGKHPHEIVFVQCVGSRCSQDAKCGKTYCSKICCMYTAKHAMLVREKYPDVNVRVFYIDVRTPGKNFDEFQRRAVEQYGVDYIKGMVG
;
A
#
# COMPACT_ATOMS: atom_id res chain seq x y z
N ALA A 1 -16.17 -27.32 -29.10
CA ALA A 1 -17.64 -27.23 -28.96
C ALA A 1 -18.01 -27.40 -27.50
N ASN A 2 -18.88 -26.54 -27.00
CA ASN A 2 -19.44 -26.68 -25.64
C ASN A 2 -20.68 -27.52 -25.66
N ILE A 3 -20.53 -28.83 -25.47
CA ILE A 3 -21.66 -29.81 -25.51
C ILE A 3 -22.37 -29.96 -24.17
N ARG A 4 -21.79 -29.54 -23.07
CA ARG A 4 -22.43 -29.56 -21.74
C ARG A 4 -23.57 -28.53 -21.69
N GLU A 5 -23.23 -27.25 -21.85
CA GLU A 5 -24.19 -26.15 -21.70
C GLU A 5 -25.14 -26.04 -22.90
N HIS A 6 -24.64 -26.30 -24.11
CA HIS A 6 -25.45 -26.14 -25.33
C HIS A 6 -26.27 -27.39 -25.72
N CYS A 7 -26.02 -28.51 -25.05
CA CYS A 7 -26.76 -29.75 -25.36
C CYS A 7 -27.39 -30.37 -24.11
N SER A 8 -26.57 -30.95 -23.20
CA SER A 8 -27.11 -31.75 -22.09
C SER A 8 -27.85 -30.95 -21.02
N TRP A 9 -27.54 -29.63 -20.84
CA TRP A 9 -28.26 -28.83 -19.86
C TRP A 9 -29.59 -28.28 -20.34
N ILE A 10 -29.75 -28.05 -21.65
CA ILE A 10 -30.92 -27.39 -22.22
C ILE A 10 -31.92 -28.36 -22.84
N HIS A 11 -31.49 -29.57 -23.17
CA HIS A 11 -32.38 -30.60 -23.71
C HIS A 11 -32.73 -31.63 -22.64
N LYS A 12 -34.04 -31.89 -22.45
CA LYS A 12 -34.52 -32.92 -21.54
C LYS A 12 -34.41 -34.31 -22.18
N ASP A 13 -34.60 -34.41 -23.49
CA ASP A 13 -34.46 -35.63 -24.25
C ASP A 13 -32.98 -35.90 -24.58
N LYS A 14 -32.54 -37.13 -24.29
CA LYS A 14 -31.14 -37.55 -24.50
C LYS A 14 -30.81 -37.70 -25.99
N GLN A 15 -31.79 -38.10 -26.83
CA GLN A 15 -31.56 -38.26 -28.23
C GLN A 15 -31.36 -36.92 -28.92
N GLU A 16 -32.19 -35.91 -28.65
CA GLU A 16 -32.04 -34.55 -29.16
C GLU A 16 -30.73 -33.92 -28.70
N ALA A 17 -30.36 -34.10 -27.41
CA ALA A 17 -29.10 -33.61 -26.88
C ALA A 17 -27.88 -34.20 -27.61
N THR A 18 -27.94 -35.50 -27.92
CA THR A 18 -26.87 -36.23 -28.62
C THR A 18 -26.75 -35.78 -30.09
N GLU A 19 -27.89 -35.69 -30.81
CA GLU A 19 -27.92 -35.23 -32.21
C GLU A 19 -27.33 -33.83 -32.33
N LYS A 20 -27.73 -32.91 -31.45
CA LYS A 20 -27.16 -31.55 -31.41
C LYS A 20 -25.68 -31.55 -31.07
N ALA A 21 -25.21 -32.37 -30.14
CA ALA A 21 -23.82 -32.51 -29.80
C ALA A 21 -22.97 -32.98 -30.98
N ILE A 22 -23.49 -33.94 -31.78
CA ILE A 22 -22.83 -34.40 -33.01
C ILE A 22 -22.70 -33.26 -34.02
N VAL A 23 -23.78 -32.50 -34.23
CA VAL A 23 -23.76 -31.35 -35.15
C VAL A 23 -22.75 -30.31 -34.72
N LEU A 24 -22.72 -29.93 -33.41
CA LEU A 24 -21.75 -28.96 -32.88
C LEU A 24 -20.33 -29.48 -32.98
N ALA A 25 -20.10 -30.75 -32.71
CA ALA A 25 -18.75 -31.35 -32.82
C ALA A 25 -18.28 -31.35 -34.28
N ARG A 26 -19.14 -31.74 -35.24
CA ARG A 26 -18.84 -31.70 -36.70
C ARG A 26 -18.53 -30.29 -37.17
N ALA A 27 -19.31 -29.30 -36.73
CA ALA A 27 -19.10 -27.91 -37.07
C ALA A 27 -17.74 -27.38 -36.48
N ALA A 28 -17.41 -27.77 -35.25
CA ALA A 28 -16.13 -27.40 -34.64
C ALA A 28 -14.91 -28.01 -35.35
N VAL A 29 -15.04 -29.30 -35.79
CA VAL A 29 -14.01 -29.98 -36.58
C VAL A 29 -13.85 -29.31 -37.95
N ALA A 30 -14.95 -29.04 -38.66
CA ALA A 30 -14.93 -28.35 -39.93
C ALA A 30 -14.27 -26.97 -39.83
N LYS A 31 -14.59 -26.22 -38.78
CA LYS A 31 -13.93 -24.95 -38.49
C LYS A 31 -12.42 -25.13 -38.22
N ALA A 32 -12.04 -26.14 -37.45
CA ALA A 32 -10.64 -26.37 -37.12
C ALA A 32 -9.79 -26.74 -38.37
N ILE A 33 -10.35 -27.48 -39.32
CA ILE A 33 -9.70 -27.82 -40.59
C ILE A 33 -9.40 -26.56 -41.43
N LEU A 34 -10.27 -25.56 -41.33
CA LEU A 34 -10.12 -24.30 -42.07
C LEU A 34 -9.24 -23.27 -41.35
N ASN A 35 -8.80 -23.55 -40.12
CA ASN A 35 -7.92 -22.65 -39.41
C ASN A 35 -6.50 -22.72 -40.00
N ALA A 36 -5.96 -21.55 -40.31
CA ALA A 36 -4.56 -21.40 -40.64
C ALA A 36 -3.73 -21.21 -39.37
N SER A 37 -2.51 -21.75 -39.35
CA SER A 37 -1.55 -21.47 -38.30
C SER A 37 -1.21 -19.99 -38.24
N LEU A 38 -1.23 -19.41 -37.06
CA LEU A 38 -0.78 -18.05 -36.87
C LEU A 38 0.75 -18.03 -36.90
N THR A 39 1.32 -17.15 -37.67
CA THR A 39 2.76 -16.87 -37.64
C THR A 39 3.03 -15.93 -36.47
N PRO A 40 3.83 -16.35 -35.46
CA PRO A 40 4.18 -15.46 -34.37
C PRO A 40 4.97 -14.26 -34.91
N GLY A 41 4.56 -13.07 -34.54
CA GLY A 41 5.35 -11.86 -34.76
C GLY A 41 6.49 -11.78 -33.74
N GLU A 42 7.66 -11.37 -34.20
CA GLU A 42 8.80 -11.08 -33.33
C GLU A 42 8.95 -9.57 -33.20
N SER A 43 9.14 -9.09 -31.97
CA SER A 43 9.43 -7.68 -31.69
C SER A 43 10.58 -7.59 -30.70
N PRO A 44 11.57 -6.70 -30.93
CA PRO A 44 12.64 -6.50 -29.97
C PRO A 44 12.10 -5.96 -28.65
N VAL A 45 12.56 -6.54 -27.55
CA VAL A 45 12.12 -6.14 -26.20
C VAL A 45 13.29 -5.54 -25.42
N THR A 46 13.09 -4.34 -24.87
CA THR A 46 14.03 -3.73 -23.95
C THR A 46 14.11 -4.57 -22.67
N LYS A 47 15.29 -5.09 -22.34
CA LYS A 47 15.50 -6.01 -21.19
C LYS A 47 15.59 -5.23 -19.86
N ARG A 48 14.67 -4.31 -19.62
CA ARG A 48 14.52 -3.55 -18.39
C ARG A 48 13.04 -3.35 -18.09
N ALA A 49 12.64 -3.50 -16.83
CA ALA A 49 11.27 -3.23 -16.37
C ALA A 49 11.19 -1.95 -15.55
N LEU A 50 10.04 -1.29 -15.62
CA LEU A 50 9.66 -0.20 -14.73
C LEU A 50 8.63 -0.70 -13.73
N VAL A 51 8.89 -0.54 -12.44
CA VAL A 51 7.93 -0.79 -11.37
C VAL A 51 7.53 0.53 -10.73
N ILE A 52 6.25 0.88 -10.82
CA ILE A 52 5.68 2.13 -10.28
C ILE A 52 5.09 1.83 -8.90
N GLY A 53 5.80 2.29 -7.86
CA GLY A 53 5.46 2.09 -6.46
C GLY A 53 6.41 1.13 -5.75
N GLY A 54 7.06 1.63 -4.69
CA GLY A 54 8.01 0.91 -3.84
C GLY A 54 7.37 0.28 -2.60
N GLY A 55 6.09 -0.10 -2.65
CA GLY A 55 5.45 -0.93 -1.62
C GLY A 55 5.84 -2.40 -1.74
N ILE A 56 5.34 -3.26 -0.84
CA ILE A 56 5.71 -4.69 -0.80
C ILE A 56 5.49 -5.40 -2.14
N ALA A 57 4.40 -5.09 -2.86
CA ALA A 57 4.13 -5.69 -4.16
C ALA A 57 5.18 -5.28 -5.21
N GLY A 58 5.55 -3.98 -5.25
CA GLY A 58 6.57 -3.49 -6.16
C GLY A 58 7.96 -4.01 -5.83
N ILE A 59 8.31 -4.07 -4.54
CA ILE A 59 9.59 -4.62 -4.08
C ILE A 59 9.70 -6.10 -4.48
N GLN A 60 8.68 -6.92 -4.18
CA GLN A 60 8.71 -8.35 -4.53
C GLN A 60 8.78 -8.55 -6.05
N THR A 61 7.96 -7.82 -6.81
CA THR A 61 8.02 -7.88 -8.29
C THR A 61 9.40 -7.52 -8.82
N ALA A 62 10.04 -6.50 -8.26
CA ALA A 62 11.36 -6.10 -8.71
C ALA A 62 12.43 -7.16 -8.39
N LEU A 63 12.35 -7.77 -7.20
CA LEU A 63 13.23 -8.89 -6.83
C LEU A 63 13.04 -10.07 -7.78
N ASP A 64 11.80 -10.50 -8.04
CA ASP A 64 11.50 -11.63 -8.93
C ASP A 64 12.03 -11.37 -10.37
N ILE A 65 11.89 -10.13 -10.88
CA ILE A 65 12.40 -9.75 -12.20
C ILE A 65 13.93 -9.71 -12.21
N ALA A 66 14.55 -9.19 -11.16
CA ALA A 66 16.01 -9.15 -11.02
C ALA A 66 16.62 -10.55 -10.92
N ASP A 67 15.97 -11.45 -10.17
CA ASP A 67 16.38 -12.86 -10.06
C ASP A 67 16.26 -13.61 -11.39
N ALA A 68 15.29 -13.24 -12.23
CA ALA A 68 15.18 -13.71 -13.61
C ALA A 68 16.26 -13.13 -14.56
N GLY A 69 17.13 -12.26 -14.07
CA GLY A 69 18.28 -11.73 -14.79
C GLY A 69 18.09 -10.38 -15.49
N TYR A 70 16.95 -9.71 -15.29
CA TYR A 70 16.61 -8.44 -15.95
C TYR A 70 16.85 -7.24 -15.05
N GLU A 71 17.15 -6.09 -15.65
CA GLU A 71 17.24 -4.81 -14.94
C GLU A 71 15.87 -4.28 -14.58
N VAL A 72 15.73 -3.63 -13.40
CA VAL A 72 14.48 -3.08 -12.90
C VAL A 72 14.70 -1.72 -12.28
N ASP A 73 13.85 -0.76 -12.64
CA ASP A 73 13.78 0.53 -11.97
C ASP A 73 12.51 0.58 -11.11
N ILE A 74 12.66 0.82 -9.81
CA ILE A 74 11.54 1.10 -8.90
C ILE A 74 11.40 2.60 -8.74
N VAL A 75 10.22 3.15 -9.07
CA VAL A 75 9.91 4.58 -8.85
C VAL A 75 8.95 4.72 -7.68
N GLU A 76 9.41 5.37 -6.61
CA GLU A 76 8.63 5.58 -5.39
C GLU A 76 8.51 7.09 -5.07
N LYS A 77 7.27 7.55 -4.87
CA LYS A 77 6.97 8.96 -4.63
C LYS A 77 7.44 9.49 -3.27
N THR A 78 7.55 8.60 -2.28
CA THR A 78 8.03 8.92 -0.93
C THR A 78 9.55 8.81 -0.84
N PRO A 79 10.19 9.39 0.19
CA PRO A 79 11.64 9.34 0.34
C PRO A 79 12.23 7.94 0.56
N THR A 80 11.42 6.95 0.82
CA THR A 80 11.80 5.57 1.13
C THR A 80 10.86 4.58 0.46
N ILE A 81 11.31 3.37 0.17
CA ILE A 81 10.44 2.25 -0.17
C ILE A 81 9.81 1.65 1.09
N GLY A 82 8.86 0.72 0.95
CA GLY A 82 8.15 0.02 2.02
C GLY A 82 6.63 0.24 1.98
N GLY A 83 6.19 1.39 1.49
CA GLY A 83 4.76 1.69 1.31
C GLY A 83 3.94 1.56 2.58
N ARG A 84 2.68 1.13 2.43
CA ARG A 84 1.76 0.98 3.57
C ARG A 84 2.17 -0.12 4.55
N MET A 85 2.85 -1.17 4.08
CA MET A 85 3.30 -2.24 4.97
C MET A 85 4.28 -1.76 6.04
N ALA A 86 5.08 -0.74 5.76
CA ALA A 86 5.95 -0.10 6.76
C ALA A 86 5.19 0.58 7.90
N GLN A 87 3.91 0.91 7.71
CA GLN A 87 3.05 1.53 8.73
C GLN A 87 2.36 0.49 9.63
N LEU A 88 2.32 -0.78 9.22
CA LEU A 88 1.64 -1.85 9.95
C LEU A 88 2.50 -2.37 11.10
N ASP A 89 1.85 -2.81 12.17
CA ASP A 89 2.47 -3.55 13.27
C ASP A 89 2.61 -5.03 12.90
N LYS A 90 1.47 -5.68 12.65
CA LYS A 90 1.41 -7.09 12.29
C LYS A 90 0.61 -7.32 11.02
N THR A 91 0.89 -8.44 10.35
CA THR A 91 0.13 -8.93 9.20
C THR A 91 -0.95 -9.93 9.64
N PHE A 92 -1.89 -10.24 8.76
CA PHE A 92 -2.88 -11.31 8.95
C PHE A 92 -2.70 -12.36 7.84
N PRO A 93 -3.06 -13.63 8.05
CA PRO A 93 -3.72 -14.23 9.22
C PRO A 93 -2.75 -14.72 10.31
N THR A 94 -1.45 -14.58 10.14
CA THR A 94 -0.42 -15.19 10.99
C THR A 94 -0.04 -14.35 12.20
N LEU A 95 -0.35 -13.05 12.21
CA LEU A 95 0.09 -12.05 13.19
C LEU A 95 1.61 -11.87 13.23
N ASP A 96 2.28 -12.11 12.11
CA ASP A 96 3.71 -11.85 11.98
C ASP A 96 4.02 -10.36 12.00
N CYS A 97 5.21 -10.03 12.49
CA CYS A 97 5.72 -8.66 12.49
C CYS A 97 5.88 -8.13 11.06
N ALA A 98 5.16 -7.08 10.71
CA ALA A 98 5.20 -6.50 9.36
C ALA A 98 6.59 -5.97 8.99
N ALA A 99 7.28 -5.28 9.92
CA ALA A 99 8.62 -4.77 9.71
C ALA A 99 9.65 -5.89 9.53
N CYS A 100 9.48 -7.01 10.25
CA CYS A 100 10.39 -8.16 10.18
C CYS A 100 10.32 -8.87 8.83
N ILE A 101 9.16 -8.85 8.17
CA ILE A 101 8.99 -9.39 6.82
C ILE A 101 9.46 -8.39 5.76
N LEU A 102 9.12 -7.11 5.95
CA LEU A 102 9.35 -6.08 4.95
C LEU A 102 10.81 -5.64 4.88
N THR A 103 11.47 -5.43 6.03
CA THR A 103 12.83 -4.84 6.08
C THR A 103 13.86 -5.64 5.30
N PRO A 104 13.96 -6.98 5.42
CA PRO A 104 14.88 -7.77 4.60
C PRO A 104 14.66 -7.54 3.10
N LYS A 105 13.41 -7.58 2.63
CA LYS A 105 13.08 -7.36 1.21
C LYS A 105 13.45 -5.96 0.72
N MET A 106 13.31 -4.94 1.57
CA MET A 106 13.74 -3.57 1.25
C MET A 106 15.27 -3.49 1.11
N VAL A 107 16.00 -4.18 1.99
CA VAL A 107 17.47 -4.25 1.95
C VAL A 107 17.93 -5.02 0.72
N ASP A 108 17.34 -6.18 0.46
CA ASP A 108 17.65 -7.00 -0.73
C ASP A 108 17.45 -6.19 -2.02
N ALA A 109 16.32 -5.46 -2.13
CA ALA A 109 16.05 -4.60 -3.28
C ALA A 109 17.07 -3.45 -3.43
N ALA A 110 17.56 -2.91 -2.31
CA ALA A 110 18.54 -1.82 -2.33
C ALA A 110 19.97 -2.30 -2.63
N GLN A 111 20.29 -3.55 -2.33
CA GLN A 111 21.61 -4.14 -2.53
C GLN A 111 21.73 -4.89 -3.87
N ASN A 112 20.62 -5.17 -4.54
CA ASN A 112 20.62 -5.89 -5.80
C ASN A 112 21.13 -4.99 -6.94
N GLU A 113 22.23 -5.39 -7.59
CA GLU A 113 22.88 -4.63 -8.66
C GLU A 113 21.98 -4.38 -9.88
N LYS A 114 20.94 -5.20 -10.08
CA LYS A 114 19.99 -5.06 -11.18
C LYS A 114 18.81 -4.16 -10.85
N ILE A 115 18.67 -3.72 -9.61
CA ILE A 115 17.57 -2.85 -9.16
C ILE A 115 18.07 -1.44 -8.95
N THR A 116 17.47 -0.48 -9.66
CA THR A 116 17.71 0.94 -9.43
C THR A 116 16.53 1.55 -8.67
N LEU A 117 16.79 2.16 -7.51
CA LEU A 117 15.77 2.83 -6.71
C LEU A 117 15.69 4.33 -7.03
N PHE A 118 14.59 4.77 -7.62
CA PHE A 118 14.19 6.16 -7.76
C PHE A 118 13.23 6.53 -6.64
N THR A 119 13.75 6.78 -5.44
CA THR A 119 12.93 7.25 -4.31
C THR A 119 12.76 8.77 -4.36
N TYR A 120 11.68 9.29 -3.78
CA TYR A 120 11.25 10.69 -3.87
C TYR A 120 11.08 11.14 -5.33
N SER A 121 10.52 10.23 -6.15
CA SER A 121 10.41 10.40 -7.60
C SER A 121 9.03 10.00 -8.09
N GLU A 122 8.58 10.59 -9.18
CA GLU A 122 7.26 10.34 -9.77
C GLU A 122 7.38 10.09 -11.26
N VAL A 123 6.58 9.15 -11.79
CA VAL A 123 6.45 8.95 -13.23
C VAL A 123 5.50 10.01 -13.77
N GLU A 124 5.99 10.89 -14.64
CA GLU A 124 5.19 11.94 -15.27
C GLU A 124 4.43 11.44 -16.49
N SER A 125 5.07 10.59 -17.28
CA SER A 125 4.45 10.04 -18.48
C SER A 125 5.06 8.70 -18.86
N VAL A 126 4.26 7.86 -19.49
CA VAL A 126 4.68 6.64 -20.16
C VAL A 126 4.09 6.65 -21.56
N SER A 127 4.91 6.38 -22.56
CA SER A 127 4.51 6.28 -23.97
C SER A 127 5.13 5.04 -24.60
N GLY A 128 4.66 4.66 -25.79
CA GLY A 128 5.17 3.48 -26.49
C GLY A 128 4.21 2.29 -26.46
N PHE A 129 4.75 1.10 -26.61
CA PHE A 129 4.00 -0.16 -26.69
C PHE A 129 4.76 -1.29 -26.00
N VAL A 130 4.11 -2.42 -25.83
CA VAL A 130 4.70 -3.62 -25.18
C VAL A 130 6.02 -3.99 -25.85
N GLY A 131 7.08 -4.08 -25.04
CA GLY A 131 8.45 -4.29 -25.48
C GLY A 131 9.27 -3.00 -25.63
N SER A 132 8.65 -1.83 -25.83
CA SER A 132 9.34 -0.56 -26.08
C SER A 132 8.57 0.64 -25.51
N PHE A 133 8.52 0.72 -24.19
CA PHE A 133 8.00 1.90 -23.48
C PHE A 133 9.11 2.92 -23.24
N THR A 134 8.73 4.19 -23.23
CA THR A 134 9.58 5.30 -22.76
C THR A 134 8.87 5.98 -21.60
N ALA A 135 9.54 6.10 -20.45
CA ALA A 135 9.00 6.78 -19.27
C ALA A 135 9.84 8.00 -18.91
N LYS A 136 9.15 9.09 -18.56
CA LYS A 136 9.75 10.28 -17.95
C LYS A 136 9.53 10.23 -16.45
N ILE A 137 10.63 10.26 -15.72
CA ILE A 137 10.67 10.17 -14.26
C ILE A 137 11.18 11.49 -13.72
N ARG A 138 10.37 12.16 -12.91
CA ARG A 138 10.77 13.35 -12.18
C ARG A 138 11.35 12.95 -10.82
N LYS A 139 12.65 13.19 -10.63
CA LYS A 139 13.33 13.10 -9.34
C LYS A 139 13.16 14.45 -8.62
N LYS A 140 12.42 14.46 -7.54
CA LYS A 140 12.17 15.67 -6.74
C LYS A 140 13.41 16.05 -5.95
N ALA A 141 13.70 17.34 -5.87
CA ALA A 141 14.80 17.87 -5.05
C ALA A 141 14.60 17.49 -3.59
N ARG A 142 15.51 16.69 -3.07
CA ARG A 142 15.53 16.22 -1.67
C ARG A 142 16.23 17.23 -0.76
N TYR A 143 17.01 18.14 -1.35
CA TYR A 143 17.89 19.08 -0.68
C TYR A 143 18.94 18.43 0.23
N VAL A 144 19.17 17.15 0.02
CA VAL A 144 20.16 16.31 0.68
C VAL A 144 20.80 15.42 -0.38
N ASP A 145 22.12 15.50 -0.49
CA ASP A 145 22.89 14.58 -1.32
C ASP A 145 22.90 13.19 -0.70
N THR A 146 22.21 12.27 -1.32
CA THR A 146 22.04 10.90 -0.82
C THR A 146 23.33 10.09 -0.87
N THR A 147 24.32 10.48 -1.69
CA THR A 147 25.61 9.80 -1.76
C THR A 147 26.48 10.15 -0.55
N LYS A 148 26.38 11.37 -0.04
CA LYS A 148 27.12 11.85 1.13
C LYS A 148 26.41 11.59 2.45
N CYS A 149 25.08 11.64 2.46
CA CYS A 149 24.29 11.48 3.68
C CYS A 149 24.49 10.09 4.30
N THR A 150 24.87 10.03 5.57
CA THR A 150 25.07 8.78 6.33
C THR A 150 23.81 8.33 7.09
N GLY A 151 22.74 9.15 7.13
CA GLY A 151 21.52 8.84 7.89
C GLY A 151 21.65 9.03 9.41
N CYS A 152 22.66 9.74 9.90
CA CYS A 152 22.97 9.88 11.33
C CYS A 152 21.90 10.62 12.17
N GLY A 153 20.96 11.32 11.54
CA GLY A 153 19.84 11.98 12.22
C GLY A 153 20.15 13.33 12.90
N LEU A 154 21.40 13.77 13.03
CA LEU A 154 21.76 15.03 13.71
C LEU A 154 21.04 16.25 13.14
N CYS A 155 20.90 16.33 11.82
CA CYS A 155 20.18 17.41 11.16
C CYS A 155 18.68 17.41 11.52
N VAL A 156 18.09 16.23 11.72
CA VAL A 156 16.69 16.06 12.19
C VAL A 156 16.58 16.55 13.63
N GLU A 157 17.50 16.14 14.49
CA GLU A 157 17.50 16.52 15.91
C GLU A 157 17.57 18.05 16.09
N LYS A 158 18.46 18.74 15.37
CA LYS A 158 18.71 20.19 15.50
C LYS A 158 17.73 21.07 14.73
N CYS A 159 16.83 20.50 13.89
CA CYS A 159 15.86 21.29 13.14
C CYS A 159 14.85 22.00 14.05
N PRO A 160 14.70 23.33 13.96
CA PRO A 160 13.76 24.09 14.79
C PRO A 160 12.31 24.00 14.30
N SER A 161 12.07 23.67 13.03
CA SER A 161 10.73 23.52 12.47
C SER A 161 10.11 22.18 12.89
N LYS A 162 9.04 22.24 13.72
CA LYS A 162 8.39 21.06 14.34
C LYS A 162 6.90 20.97 14.00
N LYS A 163 6.42 21.71 13.00
CA LYS A 163 4.98 21.87 12.74
C LYS A 163 4.48 21.08 11.51
N ALA A 164 5.36 20.35 10.81
CA ALA A 164 4.93 19.51 9.71
C ALA A 164 4.12 18.35 10.24
N LEU A 165 2.96 18.07 9.63
CA LEU A 165 2.21 16.85 9.91
C LEU A 165 3.04 15.63 9.52
N ASN A 166 2.98 14.58 10.30
CA ASN A 166 3.72 13.35 10.05
C ASN A 166 2.85 12.37 9.25
N GLU A 167 2.99 12.39 7.96
CA GLU A 167 2.22 11.57 7.03
C GLU A 167 2.44 10.07 7.27
N PHE A 168 3.62 9.68 7.75
CA PHE A 168 3.89 8.29 8.11
C PHE A 168 3.07 7.82 9.30
N ASN A 169 2.81 8.70 10.26
CA ASN A 169 1.92 8.44 11.39
C ASN A 169 0.47 8.87 11.13
N MET A 170 0.05 8.96 9.87
CA MET A 170 -1.31 9.35 9.49
C MET A 170 -1.74 10.72 10.07
N ASN A 171 -0.79 11.62 10.22
CA ASN A 171 -0.94 12.97 10.79
C ASN A 171 -1.33 13.02 12.28
N LEU A 172 -1.21 11.92 13.01
CA LEU A 172 -1.46 11.86 14.47
C LEU A 172 -0.43 12.62 15.30
N ASP A 173 0.74 12.88 14.76
CA ASP A 173 1.80 13.67 15.37
C ASP A 173 2.48 14.61 14.35
N HIS A 174 3.50 15.30 14.80
CA HIS A 174 4.24 16.24 13.97
C HIS A 174 5.69 15.78 13.77
N ARG A 175 6.20 16.02 12.58
CA ARG A 175 7.60 15.84 12.22
C ARG A 175 8.32 17.17 11.99
N LYS A 176 9.61 17.09 11.86
CA LYS A 176 10.44 18.25 11.51
C LYS A 176 10.47 18.47 9.99
N ALA A 177 10.89 19.68 9.57
CA ALA A 177 11.02 19.99 8.16
C ALA A 177 12.10 19.16 7.46
N ILE A 178 13.18 18.79 8.15
CA ILE A 178 14.11 17.76 7.70
C ILE A 178 13.83 16.49 8.49
N TYR A 179 13.70 15.37 7.80
CA TYR A 179 13.23 14.12 8.40
C TYR A 179 13.75 12.88 7.67
N ILE A 180 13.73 11.78 8.38
CA ILE A 180 13.79 10.41 7.85
C ILE A 180 12.43 9.79 8.19
N PRO A 181 11.69 9.20 7.24
CA PRO A 181 10.29 8.80 7.48
C PRO A 181 10.09 7.82 8.65
N PHE A 182 10.96 6.82 8.77
CA PHE A 182 10.96 5.85 9.87
C PHE A 182 12.36 5.22 10.01
N ALA A 183 12.61 4.53 11.13
CA ALA A 183 13.96 4.06 11.48
C ALA A 183 14.56 3.06 10.46
N GLN A 184 13.73 2.19 9.88
CA GLN A 184 14.14 1.18 8.89
C GLN A 184 14.03 1.67 7.45
N ALA A 185 13.96 2.99 7.23
CA ALA A 185 13.84 3.57 5.89
C ALA A 185 14.95 3.11 4.94
N VAL A 186 14.59 2.79 3.71
CA VAL A 186 15.52 2.42 2.63
C VAL A 186 15.22 3.29 1.38
N PRO A 187 16.18 4.14 0.98
CA PRO A 187 17.43 4.45 1.64
C PRO A 187 17.23 5.21 2.96
N ASN A 188 18.07 4.93 3.96
CA ASN A 188 18.06 5.68 5.22
C ASN A 188 18.76 7.04 5.03
N LYS A 189 18.10 7.97 4.39
CA LYS A 189 18.61 9.29 4.02
C LYS A 189 17.62 10.37 4.41
N ALA A 190 18.13 11.49 4.93
CA ALA A 190 17.29 12.63 5.26
C ALA A 190 16.68 13.28 4.01
N THR A 191 15.54 13.92 4.19
CA THR A 191 14.84 14.71 3.16
C THR A 191 14.35 16.00 3.76
N ILE A 192 14.44 17.11 3.04
CA ILE A 192 13.93 18.40 3.48
C ILE A 192 12.57 18.66 2.80
N ASP A 193 11.56 18.87 3.61
CA ASP A 193 10.26 19.36 3.15
C ASP A 193 10.35 20.84 2.83
N ARG A 194 10.34 21.18 1.54
CA ARG A 194 10.46 22.56 1.06
C ARG A 194 9.36 23.48 1.58
N THR A 195 8.18 22.92 1.85
CA THR A 195 7.02 23.69 2.31
C THR A 195 7.08 24.03 3.80
N GLN A 196 7.94 23.35 4.56
CA GLN A 196 8.07 23.52 6.01
C GLN A 196 9.48 24.04 6.42
N CYS A 197 10.43 24.03 5.51
CA CYS A 197 11.80 24.46 5.78
C CYS A 197 11.92 25.99 5.85
N ILE A 198 12.35 26.51 6.99
CA ILE A 198 12.55 27.95 7.22
C ILE A 198 13.59 28.51 6.22
N LYS A 199 14.70 27.81 5.99
CA LYS A 199 15.73 28.24 5.04
C LYS A 199 15.21 28.39 3.62
N LEU A 200 14.48 27.40 3.12
CA LEU A 200 13.92 27.43 1.76
C LEU A 200 12.79 28.45 1.59
N LYS A 201 12.06 28.77 2.68
CA LYS A 201 10.95 29.75 2.65
C LYS A 201 11.42 31.19 2.83
N THR A 202 12.39 31.43 3.69
CA THR A 202 12.73 32.79 4.16
C THR A 202 14.20 33.16 3.96
N GLY A 203 15.04 32.24 3.51
CA GLY A 203 16.49 32.43 3.44
C GLY A 203 17.22 32.40 4.81
N LYS A 204 16.46 32.45 5.90
CA LYS A 204 17.01 32.48 7.27
C LYS A 204 17.04 31.08 7.87
N CYS A 205 18.04 30.69 8.56
CA CYS A 205 18.34 29.36 9.11
C CYS A 205 19.48 28.68 8.32
N GLY A 206 19.79 27.44 8.62
CA GLY A 206 20.92 26.67 8.03
C GLY A 206 21.52 25.73 9.07
N LEU A 207 20.80 25.48 10.18
CA LEU A 207 21.32 24.66 11.27
C LEU A 207 21.62 23.20 10.81
N CYS A 208 20.80 22.62 9.96
CA CYS A 208 21.03 21.27 9.44
C CYS A 208 22.31 21.19 8.58
N GLU A 209 22.64 22.25 7.83
CA GLU A 209 23.88 22.36 7.06
C GLU A 209 25.08 22.46 7.99
N LYS A 210 25.00 23.33 9.02
CA LYS A 210 26.11 23.56 9.98
C LYS A 210 26.48 22.32 10.79
N VAL A 211 25.50 21.43 11.11
CA VAL A 211 25.75 20.23 11.91
C VAL A 211 26.03 18.99 11.05
N CYS A 212 25.96 19.10 9.74
CA CYS A 212 26.20 17.98 8.84
C CYS A 212 27.70 17.82 8.56
N SER A 213 28.35 16.93 9.30
CA SER A 213 29.78 16.64 9.10
C SER A 213 30.10 16.06 7.72
N ALA A 214 29.13 15.38 7.09
CA ALA A 214 29.26 14.81 5.75
C ALA A 214 29.04 15.85 4.63
N GLY A 215 28.65 17.09 4.94
CA GLY A 215 28.38 18.13 3.95
C GLY A 215 27.31 17.75 2.94
N ALA A 216 26.27 16.98 3.39
CA ALA A 216 25.25 16.42 2.50
C ALA A 216 24.10 17.39 2.20
N ILE A 217 23.99 18.52 2.88
CA ILE A 217 22.88 19.48 2.67
C ILE A 217 23.18 20.36 1.47
N ASP A 218 22.23 20.40 0.53
CA ASP A 218 22.33 21.21 -0.69
C ASP A 218 20.99 21.87 -1.00
N TYR A 219 20.84 23.13 -0.62
CA TYR A 219 19.63 23.92 -0.88
C TYR A 219 19.47 24.36 -2.34
N GLN A 220 20.48 24.13 -3.19
CA GLN A 220 20.43 24.49 -4.60
C GLN A 220 19.88 23.40 -5.49
N GLN A 221 19.63 22.19 -4.95
CA GLN A 221 19.05 21.11 -5.72
C GLN A 221 17.76 21.53 -6.43
N ARG A 222 17.56 20.99 -7.61
CA ARG A 222 16.35 21.18 -8.43
C ARG A 222 15.80 19.83 -8.80
N ASP A 223 14.52 19.80 -9.16
CA ASP A 223 13.91 18.61 -9.76
C ASP A 223 14.64 18.27 -11.06
N GLU A 224 14.85 16.98 -11.28
CA GLU A 224 15.53 16.43 -12.46
C GLU A 224 14.58 15.51 -13.21
N ILE A 225 14.53 15.60 -14.53
CA ILE A 225 13.78 14.68 -15.39
C ILE A 225 14.75 13.67 -15.98
N VAL A 226 14.47 12.40 -15.73
CA VAL A 226 15.19 11.26 -16.31
C VAL A 226 14.27 10.57 -17.29
N GLU A 227 14.73 10.36 -18.51
CA GLU A 227 14.01 9.56 -19.51
C GLU A 227 14.71 8.22 -19.71
N ARG A 228 13.94 7.11 -19.64
CA ARG A 228 14.46 5.75 -19.81
C ARG A 228 13.50 4.88 -20.61
N ARG A 229 14.08 3.85 -21.26
CA ARG A 229 13.33 2.84 -22.03
C ARG A 229 13.12 1.57 -21.23
N TYR A 230 11.95 0.95 -21.41
CA TYR A 230 11.52 -0.25 -20.70
C TYR A 230 10.77 -1.20 -21.63
N GLY A 231 10.95 -2.52 -21.43
CA GLY A 231 10.17 -3.52 -22.14
C GLY A 231 8.81 -3.79 -21.50
N ALA A 232 8.71 -3.57 -20.17
CA ALA A 232 7.48 -3.77 -19.43
C ALA A 232 7.31 -2.69 -18.35
N VAL A 233 6.06 -2.42 -18.00
CA VAL A 233 5.69 -1.50 -16.93
C VAL A 233 4.74 -2.22 -15.98
N VAL A 234 5.08 -2.25 -14.69
CA VAL A 234 4.27 -2.84 -13.62
C VAL A 234 3.73 -1.73 -12.72
N ALA A 235 2.42 -1.65 -12.60
CA ALA A 235 1.74 -0.71 -11.70
C ALA A 235 1.52 -1.35 -10.33
N ALA A 236 2.33 -0.96 -9.34
CA ALA A 236 2.25 -1.42 -7.95
C ALA A 236 1.95 -0.25 -6.99
N THR A 237 1.05 0.65 -7.40
CA THR A 237 0.77 1.94 -6.76
C THR A 237 0.06 1.84 -5.40
N GLY A 238 -0.31 0.62 -4.98
CA GLY A 238 -0.98 0.37 -3.71
C GLY A 238 -2.42 0.90 -3.68
N PHE A 239 -2.86 1.36 -2.51
CA PHE A 239 -4.19 1.92 -2.32
C PHE A 239 -4.14 3.28 -1.63
N LYS A 240 -5.15 4.08 -1.89
CA LYS A 240 -5.42 5.32 -1.16
C LYS A 240 -6.66 5.08 -0.28
N PRO A 241 -6.59 5.36 1.04
CA PRO A 241 -7.78 5.36 1.88
C PRO A 241 -8.85 6.29 1.32
N ILE A 242 -10.11 5.97 1.59
CA ILE A 242 -11.21 6.88 1.27
C ILE A 242 -11.07 8.15 2.11
N ASP A 243 -11.58 9.25 1.58
CA ASP A 243 -11.71 10.50 2.35
C ASP A 243 -12.90 10.38 3.30
N ILE A 244 -12.61 9.93 4.52
CA ILE A 244 -13.64 9.71 5.55
C ILE A 244 -14.27 11.03 6.04
N ALA A 245 -13.57 12.16 5.89
CA ALA A 245 -14.11 13.46 6.27
C ALA A 245 -15.35 13.88 5.45
N ALA A 246 -15.54 13.25 4.28
CA ALA A 246 -16.73 13.44 3.45
C ALA A 246 -17.94 12.60 3.89
N LEU A 247 -17.80 11.76 4.93
CA LEU A 247 -18.84 10.88 5.49
C LEU A 247 -19.16 11.36 6.92
N ASP A 248 -19.99 12.41 7.00
CA ASP A 248 -20.29 13.11 8.26
C ASP A 248 -21.01 12.22 9.30
N GLU A 249 -21.75 11.22 8.84
CA GLU A 249 -22.52 10.30 9.69
C GLU A 249 -21.68 9.51 10.69
N PHE A 250 -20.38 9.35 10.42
CA PHE A 250 -19.47 8.63 11.33
C PHE A 250 -18.76 9.55 12.34
N GLY A 251 -18.94 10.86 12.26
CA GLY A 251 -18.43 11.83 13.23
C GLY A 251 -16.90 11.99 13.24
N TYR A 252 -16.18 11.53 12.22
CA TYR A 252 -14.72 11.56 12.16
C TYR A 252 -14.12 12.96 12.31
N SER A 253 -14.70 13.94 11.65
CA SER A 253 -14.22 15.33 11.73
C SER A 253 -14.65 16.07 13.01
N GLN A 254 -15.57 15.49 13.78
CA GLN A 254 -16.20 16.12 14.93
C GLN A 254 -15.67 15.55 16.26
N ASN A 255 -15.27 14.29 16.27
CA ASN A 255 -14.82 13.58 17.45
C ASN A 255 -13.40 13.02 17.22
N PRO A 256 -12.38 13.48 17.98
CA PRO A 256 -11.01 13.01 17.85
C PRO A 256 -10.82 11.52 18.18
N ASP A 257 -11.77 10.89 18.90
CA ASP A 257 -11.69 9.45 19.21
C ASP A 257 -12.26 8.57 18.10
N VAL A 258 -12.81 9.14 17.04
CA VAL A 258 -13.16 8.44 15.81
C VAL A 258 -11.95 8.46 14.88
N VAL A 259 -11.34 7.30 14.68
CA VAL A 259 -10.11 7.16 13.93
C VAL A 259 -10.25 6.16 12.78
N THR A 260 -9.49 6.34 11.73
CA THR A 260 -9.40 5.36 10.64
C THR A 260 -8.58 4.14 11.07
N SER A 261 -8.72 3.04 10.32
CA SER A 261 -7.95 1.82 10.59
C SER A 261 -6.42 2.02 10.51
N LEU A 262 -5.94 2.90 9.64
CA LEU A 262 -4.50 3.19 9.55
C LEU A 262 -4.01 4.08 10.70
N GLU A 263 -4.84 5.01 11.17
CA GLU A 263 -4.55 5.77 12.39
C GLU A 263 -4.51 4.83 13.60
N PHE A 264 -5.50 3.93 13.71
CA PHE A 264 -5.51 2.92 14.76
C PHE A 264 -4.29 2.01 14.70
N GLU A 265 -3.86 1.58 13.51
CA GLU A 265 -2.63 0.84 13.30
C GLU A 265 -1.41 1.58 13.86
N ARG A 266 -1.33 2.91 13.64
CA ARG A 266 -0.23 3.73 14.17
C ARG A 266 -0.31 3.94 15.68
N ILE A 267 -1.51 4.05 16.25
CA ILE A 267 -1.72 4.08 17.70
C ILE A 267 -1.22 2.78 18.35
N MET A 268 -1.56 1.64 17.79
CA MET A 268 -1.18 0.34 18.36
C MET A 268 0.27 -0.06 18.11
N ASN A 269 0.96 0.60 17.19
CA ASN A 269 2.34 0.26 16.82
C ASN A 269 3.36 0.82 17.81
N ALA A 270 4.32 0.00 18.24
CA ALA A 270 5.37 0.40 19.17
C ALA A 270 6.25 1.57 18.68
N ALA A 271 6.41 1.71 17.34
CA ALA A 271 7.09 2.83 16.70
C ALA A 271 6.13 3.98 16.32
N GLY A 272 4.88 3.92 16.75
CA GLY A 272 3.87 4.94 16.53
C GLY A 272 3.91 6.09 17.54
N PRO A 273 3.03 7.09 17.39
CA PRO A 273 3.05 8.31 18.20
C PRO A 273 2.77 8.05 19.69
N THR A 274 2.03 6.99 20.01
CA THR A 274 1.67 6.58 21.38
C THR A 274 2.63 5.54 21.95
N LYS A 275 3.67 5.14 21.22
CA LYS A 275 4.59 4.05 21.58
C LYS A 275 3.85 2.71 21.81
N GLY A 276 2.79 2.48 21.05
CA GLY A 276 1.96 1.28 21.12
C GLY A 276 1.02 1.22 22.33
N GLN A 277 0.82 2.32 23.03
CA GLN A 277 -0.18 2.40 24.08
C GLN A 277 -1.55 2.72 23.47
N LEU A 278 -2.55 1.95 23.88
CA LEU A 278 -3.94 2.18 23.49
C LEU A 278 -4.51 3.33 24.32
N ILE A 279 -4.52 4.51 23.75
CA ILE A 279 -5.02 5.74 24.39
C ILE A 279 -5.96 6.47 23.44
N ARG A 280 -6.95 7.14 24.02
CA ARG A 280 -7.88 8.01 23.27
C ARG A 280 -7.16 9.28 22.82
N PRO A 281 -7.27 9.68 21.56
CA PRO A 281 -6.69 10.93 21.07
C PRO A 281 -7.19 12.18 21.80
N SER A 282 -8.45 12.17 22.30
CA SER A 282 -9.08 13.33 22.96
C SER A 282 -8.43 13.72 24.28
N ASP A 283 -8.06 12.73 25.11
CA ASP A 283 -7.64 12.99 26.50
C ASP A 283 -6.44 12.14 26.95
N GLY A 284 -5.90 11.29 26.08
CA GLY A 284 -4.77 10.43 26.39
C GLY A 284 -5.07 9.30 27.38
N LYS A 285 -6.34 9.05 27.73
CA LYS A 285 -6.72 7.98 28.65
C LYS A 285 -6.94 6.66 27.92
N HIS A 286 -6.85 5.58 28.68
CA HIS A 286 -7.18 4.24 28.19
C HIS A 286 -8.69 4.11 27.93
N PRO A 287 -9.12 3.60 26.76
CA PRO A 287 -10.53 3.32 26.51
C PRO A 287 -10.97 2.02 27.18
N HIS A 288 -12.20 1.96 27.64
CA HIS A 288 -12.82 0.73 28.15
C HIS A 288 -13.58 -0.04 27.08
N GLU A 289 -13.92 0.62 25.99
CA GLU A 289 -14.67 0.06 24.89
C GLU A 289 -14.14 0.56 23.54
N ILE A 290 -14.06 -0.33 22.56
CA ILE A 290 -13.70 -0.03 21.17
C ILE A 290 -14.76 -0.60 20.26
N VAL A 291 -15.22 0.24 19.35
CA VAL A 291 -16.19 -0.14 18.32
C VAL A 291 -15.53 -0.05 16.95
N PHE A 292 -15.57 -1.14 16.19
CA PHE A 292 -15.17 -1.16 14.79
C PHE A 292 -16.41 -1.16 13.90
N VAL A 293 -16.48 -0.21 12.98
CA VAL A 293 -17.56 -0.11 11.99
C VAL A 293 -17.03 -0.56 10.63
N GLN A 294 -17.63 -1.61 10.07
CA GLN A 294 -17.24 -2.17 8.78
C GLN A 294 -17.94 -1.47 7.61
N CYS A 295 -17.41 -1.67 6.42
CA CYS A 295 -17.96 -1.21 5.15
C CYS A 295 -18.06 0.32 4.99
N VAL A 296 -17.44 1.11 5.88
CA VAL A 296 -17.41 2.57 5.76
C VAL A 296 -16.81 2.98 4.41
N GLY A 297 -17.59 3.66 3.58
CA GLY A 297 -17.20 4.05 2.23
C GLY A 297 -17.00 2.91 1.22
N SER A 298 -17.42 1.69 1.55
CA SER A 298 -17.45 0.53 0.65
C SER A 298 -18.87 -0.01 0.56
N ARG A 299 -19.23 -0.59 -0.60
CA ARG A 299 -20.58 -1.12 -0.87
C ARG A 299 -21.68 -0.06 -0.78
N CYS A 300 -21.30 1.18 -1.07
CA CYS A 300 -22.24 2.30 -1.12
C CYS A 300 -23.19 2.20 -2.31
N SER A 301 -24.33 2.91 -2.25
CA SER A 301 -25.18 3.08 -3.43
C SER A 301 -24.44 3.83 -4.54
N GLN A 302 -24.93 3.73 -5.78
CA GLN A 302 -24.33 4.46 -6.92
C GLN A 302 -24.44 5.98 -6.75
N ASP A 303 -25.45 6.45 -6.03
CA ASP A 303 -25.71 7.87 -5.80
C ASP A 303 -24.96 8.45 -4.57
N ALA A 304 -24.14 7.63 -3.90
CA ALA A 304 -23.37 8.08 -2.74
C ALA A 304 -22.36 9.15 -3.14
N LYS A 305 -22.36 10.28 -2.44
CA LYS A 305 -21.42 11.40 -2.66
C LYS A 305 -19.95 11.00 -2.49
N CYS A 306 -19.70 10.01 -1.64
CA CYS A 306 -18.39 9.47 -1.33
C CYS A 306 -18.50 7.96 -1.18
N GLY A 307 -17.43 7.24 -1.51
CA GLY A 307 -17.39 5.80 -1.37
C GLY A 307 -17.30 5.04 -2.70
N LYS A 308 -17.32 3.73 -2.60
CA LYS A 308 -17.24 2.79 -3.73
C LYS A 308 -18.37 1.78 -3.64
N THR A 309 -18.91 1.40 -4.79
CA THR A 309 -19.99 0.40 -4.87
C THR A 309 -19.50 -1.03 -4.59
N TYR A 310 -18.21 -1.27 -4.70
CA TYR A 310 -17.59 -2.58 -4.45
C TYR A 310 -17.04 -2.71 -3.04
N CYS A 311 -16.81 -3.97 -2.61
CA CYS A 311 -16.15 -4.29 -1.36
C CYS A 311 -14.62 -4.17 -1.49
N SER A 312 -13.96 -3.55 -0.51
CA SER A 312 -12.50 -3.46 -0.44
C SER A 312 -11.81 -4.82 -0.22
N LYS A 313 -12.56 -5.84 0.26
CA LYS A 313 -12.09 -7.21 0.58
C LYS A 313 -10.97 -7.29 1.62
N ILE A 314 -10.74 -6.24 2.40
CA ILE A 314 -9.63 -6.19 3.37
C ILE A 314 -10.08 -5.79 4.78
N CYS A 315 -11.16 -4.99 4.91
CA CYS A 315 -11.53 -4.44 6.22
C CYS A 315 -11.89 -5.52 7.25
N CYS A 316 -12.59 -6.59 6.86
CA CYS A 316 -12.91 -7.68 7.77
C CYS A 316 -11.66 -8.32 8.38
N MET A 317 -10.60 -8.45 7.60
CA MET A 317 -9.36 -9.09 8.05
C MET A 317 -8.52 -8.19 8.94
N TYR A 318 -8.31 -6.92 8.57
CA TYR A 318 -7.53 -6.03 9.44
C TYR A 318 -8.29 -5.70 10.74
N THR A 319 -9.63 -5.65 10.70
CA THR A 319 -10.41 -5.46 11.93
C THR A 319 -10.30 -6.66 12.86
N ALA A 320 -10.44 -7.90 12.34
CA ALA A 320 -10.20 -9.09 13.14
C ALA A 320 -8.81 -9.06 13.79
N LYS A 321 -7.76 -8.69 13.02
CA LYS A 321 -6.39 -8.49 13.54
C LYS A 321 -6.35 -7.45 14.66
N HIS A 322 -6.89 -6.26 14.44
CA HIS A 322 -6.88 -5.19 15.45
C HIS A 322 -7.63 -5.59 16.72
N ALA A 323 -8.81 -6.19 16.56
CA ALA A 323 -9.62 -6.66 17.67
C ALA A 323 -8.89 -7.70 18.53
N MET A 324 -8.23 -8.67 17.89
CA MET A 324 -7.41 -9.68 18.58
C MET A 324 -6.23 -9.04 19.31
N LEU A 325 -5.49 -8.12 18.68
CA LEU A 325 -4.35 -7.44 19.29
C LEU A 325 -4.77 -6.58 20.50
N VAL A 326 -5.95 -5.96 20.44
CA VAL A 326 -6.52 -5.25 21.59
C VAL A 326 -6.82 -6.21 22.72
N ARG A 327 -7.55 -7.28 22.45
CA ARG A 327 -7.95 -8.26 23.48
C ARG A 327 -6.76 -9.02 24.07
N GLU A 328 -5.73 -9.28 23.27
CA GLU A 328 -4.48 -9.89 23.74
C GLU A 328 -3.74 -8.98 24.72
N LYS A 329 -3.61 -7.70 24.39
CA LYS A 329 -2.81 -6.75 25.16
C LYS A 329 -3.59 -6.07 26.29
N TYR A 330 -4.91 -5.92 26.12
CA TYR A 330 -5.81 -5.24 27.04
C TYR A 330 -7.09 -6.08 27.25
N PRO A 331 -7.05 -7.12 28.10
CA PRO A 331 -8.19 -8.02 28.31
C PRO A 331 -9.42 -7.37 28.95
N ASP A 332 -9.25 -6.22 29.59
CA ASP A 332 -10.30 -5.41 30.21
C ASP A 332 -11.10 -4.54 29.22
N VAL A 333 -10.61 -4.40 27.97
CA VAL A 333 -11.28 -3.60 26.93
C VAL A 333 -12.34 -4.43 26.23
N ASN A 334 -13.57 -3.95 26.19
CA ASN A 334 -14.64 -4.52 25.37
C ASN A 334 -14.42 -4.16 23.90
N VAL A 335 -14.52 -5.14 23.02
CA VAL A 335 -14.34 -4.93 21.58
C VAL A 335 -15.57 -5.41 20.82
N ARG A 336 -16.20 -4.50 20.08
CA ARG A 336 -17.37 -4.77 19.24
C ARG A 336 -17.11 -4.46 17.78
N VAL A 337 -17.61 -5.29 16.88
CA VAL A 337 -17.49 -5.14 15.43
C VAL A 337 -18.89 -5.13 14.81
N PHE A 338 -19.30 -3.98 14.27
CA PHE A 338 -20.54 -3.87 13.48
C PHE A 338 -20.27 -4.17 12.03
N TYR A 339 -21.01 -5.11 11.45
CA TYR A 339 -20.78 -5.62 10.09
C TYR A 339 -22.07 -5.94 9.33
N ILE A 340 -22.04 -5.82 8.00
CA ILE A 340 -23.14 -6.26 7.12
C ILE A 340 -23.02 -7.75 6.84
N ASP A 341 -21.87 -8.18 6.34
CA ASP A 341 -21.42 -9.56 6.21
C ASP A 341 -19.90 -9.63 6.38
N VAL A 342 -19.36 -10.77 6.79
CA VAL A 342 -17.94 -11.00 6.92
C VAL A 342 -17.41 -11.59 5.62
N ARG A 343 -16.32 -11.00 5.08
CA ARG A 343 -15.65 -11.46 3.87
C ARG A 343 -14.18 -11.76 4.15
N THR A 344 -13.86 -13.03 4.07
CA THR A 344 -12.56 -13.63 4.40
C THR A 344 -11.97 -14.35 3.18
N PRO A 345 -11.66 -13.64 2.07
CA PRO A 345 -11.31 -14.25 0.80
C PRO A 345 -9.86 -14.72 0.74
N GLY A 346 -9.48 -15.70 1.56
CA GLY A 346 -8.12 -16.24 1.56
C GLY A 346 -8.01 -17.51 2.38
N LYS A 347 -6.90 -18.24 2.18
CA LYS A 347 -6.61 -19.46 2.96
C LYS A 347 -6.41 -19.10 4.43
N ASN A 348 -7.10 -19.80 5.33
CA ASN A 348 -7.10 -19.60 6.79
C ASN A 348 -7.67 -18.25 7.25
N PHE A 349 -8.33 -17.48 6.39
CA PHE A 349 -8.89 -16.19 6.75
C PHE A 349 -10.17 -16.31 7.55
N ASP A 350 -11.00 -17.31 7.24
CA ASP A 350 -12.22 -17.59 7.99
C ASP A 350 -11.91 -18.10 9.41
N GLU A 351 -10.96 -19.00 9.51
CA GLU A 351 -10.44 -19.50 10.78
C GLU A 351 -9.84 -18.38 11.65
N PHE A 352 -9.16 -17.42 11.00
CA PHE A 352 -8.61 -16.26 11.68
C PHE A 352 -9.71 -15.37 12.27
N GLN A 353 -10.78 -15.10 11.51
CA GLN A 353 -11.92 -14.31 12.00
C GLN A 353 -12.66 -15.08 13.10
N ARG A 354 -12.88 -16.40 12.93
CA ARG A 354 -13.49 -17.23 13.96
C ARG A 354 -12.71 -17.24 15.25
N ARG A 355 -11.37 -17.26 15.16
CA ARG A 355 -10.48 -17.15 16.32
C ARG A 355 -10.69 -15.85 17.09
N ALA A 356 -10.94 -14.72 16.42
CA ALA A 356 -11.25 -13.44 17.08
C ALA A 356 -12.51 -13.54 17.95
N VAL A 357 -13.53 -14.28 17.52
CA VAL A 357 -14.76 -14.50 18.29
C VAL A 357 -14.54 -15.52 19.41
N GLU A 358 -14.07 -16.71 19.08
CA GLU A 358 -14.06 -17.86 19.98
C GLU A 358 -12.97 -17.80 21.05
N GLN A 359 -11.77 -17.28 20.70
CA GLN A 359 -10.64 -17.26 21.60
C GLN A 359 -10.42 -15.89 22.27
N TYR A 360 -10.73 -14.81 21.55
CA TYR A 360 -10.49 -13.46 22.06
C TYR A 360 -11.78 -12.76 22.55
N GLY A 361 -12.95 -13.39 22.40
CA GLY A 361 -14.20 -12.86 22.90
C GLY A 361 -14.61 -11.53 22.27
N VAL A 362 -14.36 -11.37 20.98
CA VAL A 362 -14.76 -10.16 20.22
C VAL A 362 -16.23 -10.28 19.85
N ASP A 363 -17.04 -9.28 20.19
CA ASP A 363 -18.45 -9.22 19.88
C ASP A 363 -18.69 -8.80 18.42
N TYR A 364 -19.19 -9.71 17.58
CA TYR A 364 -19.59 -9.41 16.21
C TYR A 364 -21.11 -9.20 16.14
N ILE A 365 -21.51 -7.97 15.82
CA ILE A 365 -22.91 -7.53 15.78
C ILE A 365 -23.30 -7.24 14.33
N LYS A 366 -24.25 -8.03 13.80
CA LYS A 366 -24.72 -7.84 12.44
C LYS A 366 -25.68 -6.66 12.37
N GLY A 367 -25.33 -5.67 11.54
CA GLY A 367 -26.13 -4.48 11.31
C GLY A 367 -25.30 -3.33 10.74
N MET A 368 -25.97 -2.32 10.22
CA MET A 368 -25.35 -1.04 9.89
C MET A 368 -25.54 -0.08 11.07
N VAL A 369 -24.49 0.69 11.34
CA VAL A 369 -24.58 1.83 12.26
C VAL A 369 -25.16 2.99 11.45
N GLY A 370 -26.27 3.53 11.91
CA GLY A 370 -26.95 4.67 11.31
C GLY A 370 -26.90 5.90 12.21
#